data_a80dacce825b4fbed72feffb91efc3a3
#
_entry.id   a80dacce825b4fbed72feffb91efc3a3
#
_cell.length_a   1.000
_cell.length_b   1.000
_cell.length_c   1.000
_cell.angle_alpha   90.00
_cell.angle_beta   90.00
_cell.angle_gamma   90.00
#
_symmetry.space_group_name_H-M   'P 1'
#
loop_
_entity.id
_entity.type
_entity.pdbx_description
1 polymer ?
#
loop_
_entity_poly.entity_id
_entity_poly.type
_entity_poly.pdbx_seq_one_letter_code
_entity_poly.pdbx_strand_id
1 'polypeptide(L)'
;ECLAGNPDGVIVVPPELDITRQFTDKLHEANIPFIMLDSYMPDLLPLSFYGQDSFSSGYFAAKVMMMVAANDSEIMLMKQMKSGRVVSKQQANREVGFRHYMRDHFPDIKILDINLPLDSSKKEYDAILDDFFNNHPQLHHCITLNSKAHIVGEFLLRTNRRDVQIMGYDMVGKNAE
;
A
#
# COMPACT_ATOMS: atom_id res chain seq x y z
N GLU A 1 4.00 -29.29 0.04
CA GLU A 1 3.22 -29.86 -1.10
C GLU A 1 3.82 -29.46 -2.45
N CYS A 2 4.14 -28.19 -2.73
CA CYS A 2 4.71 -27.74 -4.01
C CYS A 2 5.97 -28.53 -4.40
N LEU A 3 6.90 -28.71 -3.47
CA LEU A 3 8.15 -29.43 -3.70
C LEU A 3 7.98 -30.95 -3.88
N ALA A 4 6.90 -31.54 -3.35
CA ALA A 4 6.60 -32.97 -3.53
C ALA A 4 6.27 -33.33 -4.98
N GLY A 5 5.87 -32.36 -5.80
CA GLY A 5 5.61 -32.53 -7.23
C GLY A 5 6.85 -32.48 -8.13
N ASN A 6 8.03 -32.27 -7.56
CA ASN A 6 9.30 -32.10 -8.26
C ASN A 6 9.19 -31.17 -9.50
N PRO A 7 8.81 -29.90 -9.31
CA PRO A 7 8.60 -28.97 -10.42
C PRO A 7 9.93 -28.55 -11.06
N ASP A 8 9.92 -28.28 -12.37
CA ASP A 8 11.07 -27.76 -13.11
C ASP A 8 11.35 -26.27 -12.80
N GLY A 9 10.38 -25.57 -12.20
CA GLY A 9 10.49 -24.18 -11.79
C GLY A 9 9.24 -23.70 -11.04
N VAL A 10 9.35 -22.59 -10.31
CA VAL A 10 8.27 -22.05 -9.47
C VAL A 10 8.05 -20.57 -9.72
N ILE A 11 6.78 -20.16 -9.75
CA ILE A 11 6.40 -18.74 -9.68
C ILE A 11 5.98 -18.44 -8.24
N VAL A 12 6.68 -17.49 -7.61
CA VAL A 12 6.47 -17.11 -6.21
C VAL A 12 5.80 -15.75 -6.14
N VAL A 13 4.61 -15.69 -5.51
CA VAL A 13 3.99 -14.44 -5.06
C VAL A 13 4.29 -14.32 -3.57
N PRO A 14 5.24 -13.47 -3.15
CA PRO A 14 5.72 -13.47 -1.77
C PRO A 14 4.72 -12.79 -0.81
N PRO A 15 4.18 -13.52 0.19
CA PRO A 15 3.27 -12.93 1.18
C PRO A 15 4.00 -12.11 2.24
N GLU A 16 4.98 -12.70 2.90
CA GLU A 16 5.81 -12.10 3.95
C GLU A 16 7.27 -12.54 3.78
N LEU A 17 8.23 -11.68 4.19
CA LEU A 17 9.65 -11.93 3.94
C LEU A 17 10.13 -13.26 4.57
N ASP A 18 9.82 -13.51 5.83
CA ASP A 18 10.35 -14.68 6.55
C ASP A 18 9.80 -16.00 5.99
N ILE A 19 8.51 -16.02 5.67
CA ILE A 19 7.86 -17.19 5.06
C ILE A 19 8.43 -17.44 3.66
N THR A 20 8.58 -16.37 2.89
CA THR A 20 9.12 -16.44 1.53
C THR A 20 10.56 -16.93 1.55
N ARG A 21 11.40 -16.42 2.45
CA ARG A 21 12.79 -16.84 2.62
C ARG A 21 12.89 -18.33 2.91
N GLN A 22 12.16 -18.82 3.92
CA GLN A 22 12.14 -20.24 4.25
C GLN A 22 11.74 -21.13 3.07
N PHE A 23 10.86 -20.65 2.21
CA PHE A 23 10.45 -21.38 1.02
C PHE A 23 11.50 -21.33 -0.09
N THR A 24 12.06 -20.15 -0.37
CA THR A 24 13.09 -19.97 -1.41
C THR A 24 14.41 -20.66 -1.05
N ASP A 25 14.78 -20.72 0.23
CA ASP A 25 15.95 -21.50 0.69
C ASP A 25 15.80 -22.99 0.30
N LYS A 26 14.60 -23.57 0.48
CA LYS A 26 14.32 -24.96 0.04
C LYS A 26 14.36 -25.12 -1.48
N LEU A 27 13.96 -24.09 -2.25
CA LEU A 27 14.07 -24.11 -3.71
C LEU A 27 15.55 -24.12 -4.13
N HIS A 28 16.38 -23.31 -3.48
CA HIS A 28 17.83 -23.28 -3.72
C HIS A 28 18.49 -24.61 -3.37
N GLU A 29 18.17 -25.19 -2.21
CA GLU A 29 18.67 -26.52 -1.80
C GLU A 29 18.31 -27.61 -2.81
N ALA A 30 17.11 -27.52 -3.39
CA ALA A 30 16.64 -28.47 -4.41
C ALA A 30 17.09 -28.12 -5.84
N ASN A 31 17.84 -27.03 -6.04
CA ASN A 31 18.21 -26.48 -7.34
C ASN A 31 17.01 -26.20 -8.27
N ILE A 32 15.87 -25.82 -7.70
CA ILE A 32 14.66 -25.48 -8.45
C ILE A 32 14.66 -23.97 -8.73
N PRO A 33 14.69 -23.53 -10.00
CA PRO A 33 14.67 -22.12 -10.35
C PRO A 33 13.32 -21.49 -10.03
N PHE A 34 13.32 -20.21 -9.65
CA PHE A 34 12.08 -19.50 -9.42
C PHE A 34 12.13 -18.05 -9.90
N ILE A 35 10.96 -17.52 -10.21
CA ILE A 35 10.74 -16.10 -10.50
C ILE A 35 9.77 -15.52 -9.48
N MET A 36 9.85 -14.20 -9.26
CA MET A 36 8.92 -13.48 -8.39
C MET A 36 7.87 -12.74 -9.22
N LEU A 37 6.67 -12.73 -8.71
CA LEU A 37 5.54 -12.00 -9.28
C LEU A 37 4.96 -11.06 -8.24
N ASP A 38 4.56 -9.84 -8.68
CA ASP A 38 3.91 -8.78 -7.91
C ASP A 38 4.82 -8.08 -6.89
N SER A 39 5.51 -8.77 -6.01
CA SER A 39 6.40 -8.19 -5.01
C SER A 39 7.83 -8.66 -5.17
N TYR A 40 8.80 -7.74 -5.15
CA TYR A 40 10.22 -8.03 -5.39
C TYR A 40 11.02 -8.09 -4.09
N MET A 41 11.74 -9.18 -3.93
CA MET A 41 12.69 -9.42 -2.82
C MET A 41 14.05 -9.83 -3.39
N PRO A 42 14.91 -8.87 -3.77
CA PRO A 42 16.19 -9.15 -4.46
C PRO A 42 17.13 -10.03 -3.63
N ASP A 43 17.10 -9.89 -2.31
CA ASP A 43 17.94 -10.66 -1.39
C ASP A 43 17.67 -12.18 -1.42
N LEU A 44 16.57 -12.61 -2.04
CA LEU A 44 16.22 -14.02 -2.21
C LEU A 44 16.66 -14.60 -3.57
N LEU A 45 17.39 -13.82 -4.37
CA LEU A 45 18.03 -14.23 -5.62
C LEU A 45 17.11 -14.95 -6.63
N PRO A 46 15.91 -14.39 -6.96
CA PRO A 46 15.09 -14.96 -8.02
C PRO A 46 15.78 -14.80 -9.39
N LEU A 47 15.47 -15.68 -10.34
CA LEU A 47 15.95 -15.54 -11.72
C LEU A 47 15.44 -14.27 -12.40
N SER A 48 14.21 -13.89 -12.10
CA SER A 48 13.62 -12.65 -12.59
C SER A 48 12.42 -12.22 -11.73
N PHE A 49 11.94 -11.00 -11.97
CA PHE A 49 10.78 -10.43 -11.34
C PHE A 49 9.84 -9.83 -12.38
N TYR A 50 8.56 -10.07 -12.21
CA TYR A 50 7.50 -9.47 -13.00
C TYR A 50 6.52 -8.76 -12.07
N GLY A 51 6.42 -7.46 -12.20
CA GLY A 51 5.55 -6.64 -11.37
C GLY A 51 5.75 -5.15 -11.62
N GLN A 52 4.94 -4.35 -10.93
CA GLN A 52 5.02 -2.90 -11.01
C GLN A 52 6.20 -2.39 -10.17
N ASP A 53 6.95 -1.41 -10.71
CA ASP A 53 7.90 -0.64 -9.90
C ASP A 53 7.14 0.21 -8.88
N SER A 54 7.28 -0.16 -7.61
CA SER A 54 6.50 0.42 -6.53
C SER A 54 6.86 1.89 -6.25
N PHE A 55 8.13 2.26 -6.42
CA PHE A 55 8.56 3.65 -6.27
C PHE A 55 7.93 4.53 -7.36
N SER A 56 8.11 4.15 -8.62
CA SER A 56 7.53 4.87 -9.76
C SER A 56 6.01 4.94 -9.68
N SER A 57 5.38 3.87 -9.19
CA SER A 57 3.94 3.83 -8.96
C SER A 57 3.47 4.85 -7.92
N GLY A 58 4.19 4.95 -6.79
CA GLY A 58 3.90 5.95 -5.75
C GLY A 58 4.15 7.38 -6.23
N TYR A 59 5.23 7.60 -6.97
CA TYR A 59 5.55 8.89 -7.59
C TYR A 59 4.44 9.32 -8.56
N PHE A 60 3.97 8.40 -9.40
CA PHE A 60 2.86 8.65 -10.32
C PHE A 60 1.54 8.89 -9.59
N ALA A 61 1.27 8.16 -8.50
CA ALA A 61 0.08 8.37 -7.68
C ALA A 61 0.03 9.79 -7.09
N ALA A 62 1.16 10.31 -6.60
CA ALA A 62 1.25 11.70 -6.14
C ALA A 62 0.94 12.68 -7.27
N LYS A 63 1.51 12.44 -8.47
CA LYS A 63 1.23 13.29 -9.64
C LYS A 63 -0.26 13.30 -10.00
N VAL A 64 -0.92 12.14 -10.00
CA VAL A 64 -2.36 12.04 -10.27
C VAL A 64 -3.18 12.73 -9.17
N MET A 65 -2.84 12.53 -7.89
CA MET A 65 -3.49 13.22 -6.78
C MET A 65 -3.42 14.73 -6.94
N MET A 66 -2.27 15.26 -7.32
CA MET A 66 -2.08 16.72 -7.48
C MET A 66 -2.79 17.32 -8.70
N MET A 67 -3.37 16.52 -9.60
CA MET A 67 -4.25 17.04 -10.64
C MET A 67 -5.58 17.55 -10.08
N VAL A 68 -6.00 17.09 -8.91
CA VAL A 68 -7.25 17.48 -8.24
C VAL A 68 -7.02 18.22 -6.92
N ALA A 69 -5.92 17.96 -6.22
CA ALA A 69 -5.61 18.47 -4.89
C ALA A 69 -4.59 19.65 -4.89
N ALA A 70 -4.29 20.26 -6.03
CA ALA A 70 -3.23 21.27 -6.14
C ALA A 70 -3.45 22.54 -5.29
N ASN A 71 -4.68 22.81 -4.87
CA ASN A 71 -5.03 23.96 -4.03
C ASN A 71 -5.18 23.58 -2.54
N ASP A 72 -4.98 22.32 -2.17
CA ASP A 72 -5.07 21.88 -0.78
C ASP A 72 -3.83 22.30 0.00
N SER A 73 -4.00 22.51 1.30
CA SER A 73 -2.89 22.75 2.23
C SER A 73 -2.39 21.45 2.86
N GLU A 74 -3.21 20.41 2.83
CA GLU A 74 -2.91 19.11 3.46
C GLU A 74 -3.58 17.94 2.71
N ILE A 75 -2.92 16.79 2.73
CA ILE A 75 -3.41 15.53 2.14
C ILE A 75 -3.22 14.42 3.18
N MET A 76 -4.24 13.58 3.36
CA MET A 76 -4.13 12.39 4.21
C MET A 76 -3.48 11.23 3.47
N LEU A 77 -2.46 10.64 4.07
CA LEU A 77 -1.84 9.39 3.62
C LEU A 77 -2.15 8.28 4.61
N MET A 78 -3.04 7.35 4.21
CA MET A 78 -3.38 6.20 5.04
C MET A 78 -2.42 5.04 4.82
N LYS A 79 -1.94 4.48 5.91
CA LYS A 79 -1.09 3.29 5.95
C LYS A 79 -1.69 2.20 6.84
N GLN A 80 -1.50 0.95 6.43
CA GLN A 80 -1.74 -0.18 7.32
C GLN A 80 -0.45 -0.60 8.02
N MET A 81 -0.56 -0.81 9.32
CA MET A 81 0.56 -1.16 10.20
C MET A 81 0.29 -2.48 10.91
N LYS A 82 1.32 -3.32 11.03
CA LYS A 82 1.31 -4.52 11.87
C LYS A 82 2.49 -4.45 12.82
N SER A 83 2.23 -4.48 14.13
CA SER A 83 3.29 -4.37 15.16
C SER A 83 4.22 -3.16 14.96
N GLY A 84 3.66 -2.00 14.59
CA GLY A 84 4.41 -0.75 14.39
C GLY A 84 5.20 -0.67 13.09
N ARG A 85 5.04 -1.62 12.17
CA ARG A 85 5.71 -1.63 10.86
C ARG A 85 4.70 -1.61 9.72
N VAL A 86 5.07 -1.01 8.60
CA VAL A 86 4.27 -1.06 7.35
C VAL A 86 4.16 -2.51 6.89
N VAL A 87 2.96 -2.92 6.52
CA VAL A 87 2.62 -4.32 6.23
C VAL A 87 3.39 -4.89 5.03
N SER A 88 3.67 -4.09 4.00
CA SER A 88 4.35 -4.58 2.80
C SER A 88 5.46 -3.65 2.31
N LYS A 89 6.51 -4.23 1.72
CA LYS A 89 7.58 -3.50 1.03
C LYS A 89 7.05 -2.66 -0.13
N GLN A 90 6.05 -3.15 -0.84
CA GLN A 90 5.39 -2.38 -1.91
C GLN A 90 4.80 -1.08 -1.39
N GLN A 91 4.01 -1.13 -0.30
CA GLN A 91 3.42 0.06 0.30
C GLN A 91 4.50 1.03 0.77
N ALA A 92 5.58 0.53 1.39
CA ALA A 92 6.69 1.37 1.83
C ALA A 92 7.38 2.06 0.64
N ASN A 93 7.66 1.35 -0.44
CA ASN A 93 8.30 1.93 -1.63
C ASN A 93 7.37 2.90 -2.37
N ARG A 94 6.06 2.63 -2.43
CA ARG A 94 5.07 3.59 -2.96
C ARG A 94 5.05 4.87 -2.13
N GLU A 95 5.13 4.76 -0.81
CA GLU A 95 5.23 5.92 0.08
C GLU A 95 6.48 6.76 -0.21
N VAL A 96 7.63 6.11 -0.37
CA VAL A 96 8.88 6.82 -0.72
C VAL A 96 8.71 7.57 -2.04
N GLY A 97 8.18 6.94 -3.07
CA GLY A 97 7.91 7.58 -4.37
C GLY A 97 6.92 8.75 -4.27
N PHE A 98 5.81 8.55 -3.54
CA PHE A 98 4.80 9.58 -3.29
C PHE A 98 5.41 10.82 -2.64
N ARG A 99 6.11 10.63 -1.51
CA ARG A 99 6.74 11.74 -0.77
C ARG A 99 7.86 12.40 -1.58
N HIS A 100 8.56 11.66 -2.43
CA HIS A 100 9.57 12.22 -3.32
C HIS A 100 8.96 13.23 -4.28
N TYR A 101 7.88 12.86 -4.98
CA TYR A 101 7.16 13.77 -5.86
C TYR A 101 6.63 15.01 -5.12
N MET A 102 6.00 14.81 -3.96
CA MET A 102 5.44 15.92 -3.17
C MET A 102 6.52 16.87 -2.70
N ARG A 103 7.63 16.38 -2.18
CA ARG A 103 8.76 17.24 -1.76
C ARG A 103 9.32 18.08 -2.90
N ASP A 104 9.44 17.50 -4.09
CA ASP A 104 10.10 18.16 -5.22
C ASP A 104 9.19 19.16 -5.96
N HIS A 105 7.87 18.95 -5.91
CA HIS A 105 6.92 19.75 -6.68
C HIS A 105 5.90 20.52 -5.83
N PHE A 106 5.60 20.07 -4.60
CA PHE A 106 4.58 20.65 -3.72
C PHE A 106 5.05 20.64 -2.25
N PRO A 107 6.20 21.30 -1.94
CA PRO A 107 6.82 21.22 -0.61
C PRO A 107 5.97 21.85 0.50
N ASP A 108 5.05 22.75 0.14
CA ASP A 108 4.20 23.46 1.11
C ASP A 108 2.96 22.67 1.53
N ILE A 109 2.62 21.59 0.81
CA ILE A 109 1.48 20.72 1.14
C ILE A 109 1.90 19.73 2.22
N LYS A 110 1.17 19.74 3.34
CA LYS A 110 1.39 18.80 4.43
C LYS A 110 0.85 17.40 4.09
N ILE A 111 1.67 16.39 4.30
CA ILE A 111 1.22 15.00 4.26
C ILE A 111 0.92 14.56 5.69
N LEU A 112 -0.36 14.32 5.96
CA LEU A 112 -0.86 13.88 7.25
C LEU A 112 -0.94 12.36 7.28
N ASP A 113 -0.10 11.74 8.08
CA ASP A 113 -0.07 10.27 8.20
C ASP A 113 -1.17 9.77 9.13
N ILE A 114 -1.95 8.80 8.66
CA ILE A 114 -2.84 8.01 9.50
C ILE A 114 -2.44 6.53 9.43
N ASN A 115 -2.21 5.94 10.59
CA ASN A 115 -1.78 4.56 10.71
C ASN A 115 -2.92 3.70 11.23
N LEU A 116 -3.46 2.82 10.39
CA LEU A 116 -4.51 1.88 10.77
C LEU A 116 -3.89 0.52 11.09
N PRO A 117 -4.07 -0.02 12.31
CA PRO A 117 -3.59 -1.36 12.64
C PRO A 117 -4.29 -2.41 11.77
N LEU A 118 -3.54 -3.39 11.24
CA LEU A 118 -4.04 -4.38 10.29
C LEU A 118 -5.20 -5.21 10.86
N ASP A 119 -5.10 -5.57 12.13
CA ASP A 119 -6.01 -6.50 12.80
C ASP A 119 -7.12 -5.80 13.61
N SER A 120 -7.34 -4.50 13.35
CA SER A 120 -8.40 -3.74 14.03
C SER A 120 -9.78 -4.05 13.48
N SER A 121 -10.75 -3.98 14.39
CA SER A 121 -12.16 -4.04 14.03
C SER A 121 -12.63 -2.78 13.30
N LYS A 122 -13.75 -2.89 12.57
CA LYS A 122 -14.38 -1.72 11.93
C LYS A 122 -14.62 -0.57 12.91
N LYS A 123 -15.06 -0.87 14.14
CA LYS A 123 -15.34 0.14 15.17
C LYS A 123 -14.07 0.90 15.59
N GLU A 124 -12.92 0.21 15.65
CA GLU A 124 -11.65 0.85 15.97
C GLU A 124 -11.17 1.72 14.81
N TYR A 125 -11.30 1.26 13.56
CA TYR A 125 -11.02 2.10 12.40
C TYR A 125 -11.88 3.36 12.37
N ASP A 126 -13.18 3.20 12.66
CA ASP A 126 -14.11 4.33 12.72
C ASP A 126 -13.70 5.35 13.78
N ALA A 127 -13.32 4.91 14.97
CA ALA A 127 -12.89 5.81 16.04
C ALA A 127 -11.59 6.57 15.68
N ILE A 128 -10.62 5.90 15.05
CA ILE A 128 -9.38 6.53 14.58
C ILE A 128 -9.66 7.57 13.48
N LEU A 129 -10.54 7.22 12.53
CA LEU A 129 -10.91 8.10 11.43
C LEU A 129 -11.75 9.30 11.92
N ASP A 130 -12.69 9.08 12.85
CA ASP A 130 -13.47 10.16 13.45
C ASP A 130 -12.57 11.19 14.16
N ASP A 131 -11.67 10.72 15.01
CA ASP A 131 -10.69 11.60 15.69
C ASP A 131 -9.84 12.37 14.67
N PHE A 132 -9.32 11.67 13.67
CA PHE A 132 -8.48 12.28 12.65
C PHE A 132 -9.21 13.37 11.87
N PHE A 133 -10.39 13.09 11.32
CA PHE A 133 -11.15 14.07 10.54
C PHE A 133 -11.72 15.22 11.36
N ASN A 134 -11.96 15.02 12.65
CA ASN A 134 -12.38 16.10 13.55
C ASN A 134 -11.24 17.09 13.82
N ASN A 135 -9.99 16.59 13.85
CA ASN A 135 -8.80 17.42 13.99
C ASN A 135 -8.35 18.09 12.68
N HIS A 136 -8.85 17.59 11.53
CA HIS A 136 -8.52 18.09 10.19
C HIS A 136 -9.78 18.40 9.36
N PRO A 137 -10.58 19.41 9.76
CA PRO A 137 -11.86 19.72 9.11
C PRO A 137 -11.72 20.26 7.67
N GLN A 138 -10.52 20.74 7.29
CA GLN A 138 -10.22 21.28 5.95
C GLN A 138 -9.60 20.23 5.02
N LEU A 139 -9.56 18.96 5.43
CA LEU A 139 -9.01 17.90 4.61
C LEU A 139 -10.04 17.46 3.55
N HIS A 140 -9.66 17.57 2.28
CA HIS A 140 -10.51 17.19 1.13
C HIS A 140 -9.98 16.01 0.33
N HIS A 141 -8.71 15.66 0.47
CA HIS A 141 -8.11 14.57 -0.32
C HIS A 141 -7.34 13.57 0.54
N CYS A 142 -7.62 12.30 0.26
CA CYS A 142 -7.03 11.15 0.94
C CYS A 142 -6.40 10.20 -0.06
N ILE A 143 -5.28 9.57 0.31
CA ILE A 143 -4.69 8.50 -0.48
C ILE A 143 -4.35 7.30 0.39
N THR A 144 -4.59 6.10 -0.17
CA THR A 144 -4.08 4.84 0.37
C THR A 144 -3.14 4.20 -0.64
N LEU A 145 -1.99 3.73 -0.19
CA LEU A 145 -0.98 3.14 -1.08
C LEU A 145 -1.11 1.60 -1.19
N ASN A 146 -2.29 1.09 -0.87
CA ASN A 146 -2.64 -0.32 -0.92
C ASN A 146 -4.10 -0.52 -1.38
N SER A 147 -4.57 -1.77 -1.44
CA SER A 147 -5.93 -2.17 -1.84
C SER A 147 -6.98 -2.01 -0.72
N LYS A 148 -6.83 -1.04 0.19
CA LYS A 148 -7.71 -0.85 1.35
C LYS A 148 -8.42 0.51 1.39
N ALA A 149 -8.56 1.16 0.24
CA ALA A 149 -9.27 2.44 0.12
C ALA A 149 -10.71 2.36 0.64
N HIS A 150 -11.38 1.21 0.49
CA HIS A 150 -12.73 0.98 0.98
C HIS A 150 -12.90 1.25 2.48
N ILE A 151 -11.86 1.08 3.32
CA ILE A 151 -11.95 1.37 4.76
C ILE A 151 -12.30 2.83 4.98
N VAL A 152 -11.58 3.73 4.32
CA VAL A 152 -11.85 5.17 4.40
C VAL A 152 -13.11 5.53 3.62
N GLY A 153 -13.32 4.94 2.44
CA GLY A 153 -14.52 5.18 1.62
C GLY A 153 -15.83 4.85 2.35
N GLU A 154 -15.91 3.66 2.97
CA GLU A 154 -17.08 3.26 3.78
C GLU A 154 -17.30 4.21 4.97
N PHE A 155 -16.22 4.69 5.61
CA PHE A 155 -16.32 5.67 6.68
C PHE A 155 -16.89 7.00 6.18
N LEU A 156 -16.34 7.55 5.08
CA LEU A 156 -16.79 8.82 4.48
C LEU A 156 -18.26 8.77 4.06
N LEU A 157 -18.69 7.67 3.43
CA LEU A 157 -20.10 7.46 3.06
C LEU A 157 -21.03 7.45 4.26
N ARG A 158 -20.66 6.73 5.33
CA ARG A 158 -21.49 6.62 6.55
C ARG A 158 -21.59 7.94 7.31
N THR A 159 -20.51 8.73 7.35
CA THR A 159 -20.48 10.03 8.03
C THR A 159 -20.94 11.18 7.14
N ASN A 160 -21.39 10.86 5.90
CA ASN A 160 -21.85 11.82 4.89
C ASN A 160 -20.82 12.91 4.54
N ARG A 161 -19.52 12.59 4.63
CA ARG A 161 -18.42 13.47 4.19
C ARG A 161 -18.20 13.34 2.68
N ARG A 162 -19.07 13.99 1.91
CA ARG A 162 -19.02 13.97 0.44
C ARG A 162 -18.07 14.99 -0.15
N ASP A 163 -17.51 15.84 0.65
CA ASP A 163 -16.48 16.84 0.34
C ASP A 163 -15.07 16.26 0.32
N VAL A 164 -14.89 15.00 0.77
CA VAL A 164 -13.61 14.33 0.79
C VAL A 164 -13.52 13.29 -0.34
N GLN A 165 -12.48 13.37 -1.14
CA GLN A 165 -12.16 12.41 -2.19
C GLN A 165 -11.07 11.45 -1.74
N ILE A 166 -11.19 10.19 -2.14
CA ILE A 166 -10.19 9.18 -1.84
C ILE A 166 -9.63 8.56 -3.12
N MET A 167 -8.31 8.41 -3.16
CA MET A 167 -7.60 7.63 -4.16
C MET A 167 -6.97 6.40 -3.51
N GLY A 168 -7.01 5.27 -4.21
CA GLY A 168 -6.41 4.03 -3.76
C GLY A 168 -5.84 3.21 -4.89
N TYR A 169 -5.29 2.06 -4.53
CA TYR A 169 -4.78 1.06 -5.46
C TYR A 169 -5.79 -0.08 -5.57
N ASP A 170 -5.75 -0.74 -6.73
CA ASP A 170 -6.45 -1.99 -7.03
C ASP A 170 -7.99 -1.88 -6.96
N MET A 171 -8.64 -2.07 -8.09
CA MET A 171 -10.10 -2.18 -8.19
C MET A 171 -10.54 -3.63 -7.92
N VAL A 172 -10.31 -4.12 -6.70
CA VAL A 172 -10.64 -5.49 -6.30
C VAL A 172 -11.57 -5.52 -5.10
N GLY A 173 -12.48 -6.48 -5.06
CA GLY A 173 -13.43 -6.64 -3.95
C GLY A 173 -14.15 -5.32 -3.65
N LYS A 174 -14.19 -4.93 -2.40
CA LYS A 174 -14.88 -3.72 -1.93
C LYS A 174 -14.34 -2.38 -2.47
N ASN A 175 -13.15 -2.34 -3.05
CA ASN A 175 -12.65 -1.13 -3.69
C ASN A 175 -13.30 -0.86 -5.06
N ALA A 176 -14.02 -1.84 -5.61
CA ALA A 176 -14.71 -1.73 -6.89
C ALA A 176 -16.19 -1.35 -6.76
N GLU A 177 -16.72 -1.33 -5.53
CA GLU A 177 -18.09 -0.95 -5.17
C GLU A 177 -18.18 0.55 -4.86
#